data_80134c8541964bcccb41e32d1480b980
#
_entry.id   80134c8541964bcccb41e32d1480b980
#
_cell.length_a   1.000
_cell.length_b   1.000
_cell.length_c   1.000
_cell.angle_alpha   90.00
_cell.angle_beta   90.00
_cell.angle_gamma   90.00
#
_symmetry.space_group_name_H-M   'P 1'
#
loop_
_entity.id
_entity.type
_entity.pdbx_description
1 polymer ?
#
loop_
_entity_poly.entity_id
_entity_poly.type
_entity_poly.pdbx_seq_one_letter_code
_entity_poly.pdbx_strand_id
1 'polypeptide(L)'
;LQTREQHIRRERATSNICTAQALLANMAAMYAVYHGPRGLKDIATRIHGLARLLSRICEAGGVKQINLAFFDTLRFELPAHRSVEVVQSAAHGARINLTYHADGAIGVALDETTTREDISALAHILSGNEGGESDGLTGEPLPAVELADALTRTTDYLTHPVFNQHHSELDMMRYLKRLERKDIGLDTSMIPLGSCTMKLNAAV
;
A
#
# COMPACT_ATOMS: atom_id res chain seq x y z
N LEU A 1 22.90 18.41 18.51
CA LEU A 1 21.70 19.13 18.06
C LEU A 1 22.08 20.19 17.06
N GLN A 2 21.41 20.26 15.95
CA GLN A 2 21.59 21.33 15.00
C GLN A 2 21.07 22.64 15.59
N THR A 3 21.90 23.65 15.56
CA THR A 3 21.54 25.02 15.94
C THR A 3 20.98 25.82 14.77
N ARG A 4 20.65 25.12 13.67
CA ARG A 4 20.14 25.74 12.45
C ARG A 4 18.68 26.16 12.62
N GLU A 5 18.23 26.96 11.70
CA GLU A 5 16.92 27.61 11.68
C GLU A 5 15.76 26.63 11.93
N GLN A 6 15.80 25.42 11.36
CA GLN A 6 14.76 24.40 11.50
C GLN A 6 14.54 23.96 12.96
N HIS A 7 15.61 23.86 13.76
CA HIS A 7 15.50 23.46 15.16
C HIS A 7 15.06 24.59 16.07
N ILE A 8 15.47 25.82 15.75
CA ILE A 8 15.21 27.00 16.59
C ILE A 8 13.85 27.59 16.26
N ARG A 9 13.57 27.79 14.99
CA ARG A 9 12.37 28.49 14.51
C ARG A 9 11.19 27.56 14.22
N ARG A 10 11.45 26.25 14.07
CA ARG A 10 10.44 25.23 13.75
C ARG A 10 9.56 25.67 12.60
N GLU A 11 8.25 25.87 12.84
CA GLU A 11 7.27 26.28 11.83
C GLU A 11 7.52 27.67 11.21
N ARG A 12 8.41 28.44 11.80
CA ARG A 12 8.81 29.78 11.30
C ARG A 12 10.10 29.73 10.49
N ALA A 13 10.70 28.55 10.29
CA ALA A 13 11.91 28.45 9.49
C ALA A 13 11.60 28.74 8.02
N THR A 14 12.47 29.50 7.37
CA THR A 14 12.35 29.85 5.96
C THR A 14 12.62 28.66 5.04
N SER A 15 13.49 27.74 5.47
CA SER A 15 13.82 26.52 4.74
C SER A 15 13.78 25.34 5.68
N ASN A 16 13.00 24.32 5.31
CA ASN A 16 12.88 23.10 6.05
C ASN A 16 13.67 21.96 5.39
N ILE A 17 13.28 20.72 5.62
CA ILE A 17 13.99 19.55 5.15
C ILE A 17 13.96 19.48 3.62
N CYS A 18 15.12 19.27 3.01
CA CYS A 18 15.28 19.10 1.56
C CYS A 18 15.99 17.78 1.28
N THR A 19 15.31 16.66 1.46
CA THR A 19 15.82 15.29 1.22
C THR A 19 14.76 14.43 0.57
N ALA A 20 15.16 13.32 -0.08
CA ALA A 20 14.23 12.39 -0.73
C ALA A 20 13.20 11.81 0.26
N GLN A 21 13.62 11.50 1.48
CA GLN A 21 12.72 10.98 2.51
C GLN A 21 11.69 12.00 3.00
N ALA A 22 11.91 13.30 2.82
CA ALA A 22 10.92 14.32 3.15
C ALA A 22 9.67 14.20 2.29
N LEU A 23 9.83 13.92 0.98
CA LEU A 23 8.69 13.66 0.10
C LEU A 23 7.88 12.45 0.56
N LEU A 24 8.55 11.33 0.84
CA LEU A 24 7.87 10.11 1.32
C LEU A 24 7.16 10.33 2.66
N ALA A 25 7.78 11.06 3.59
CA ALA A 25 7.16 11.42 4.86
C ALA A 25 5.90 12.28 4.66
N ASN A 26 5.96 13.25 3.75
CA ASN A 26 4.81 14.09 3.41
C ASN A 26 3.69 13.28 2.76
N MET A 27 4.02 12.38 1.83
CA MET A 27 3.04 11.49 1.19
C MET A 27 2.35 10.60 2.22
N ALA A 28 3.10 9.97 3.13
CA ALA A 28 2.55 9.14 4.19
C ALA A 28 1.63 9.94 5.13
N ALA A 29 2.05 11.17 5.50
CA ALA A 29 1.23 12.05 6.33
C ALA A 29 -0.07 12.46 5.61
N MET A 30 0.01 12.85 4.33
CA MET A 30 -1.16 13.25 3.55
C MET A 30 -2.10 12.08 3.25
N TYR A 31 -1.56 10.87 3.05
CA TYR A 31 -2.35 9.65 2.95
C TYR A 31 -3.19 9.42 4.21
N ALA A 32 -2.56 9.55 5.38
CA ALA A 32 -3.27 9.45 6.65
C ALA A 32 -4.31 10.57 6.86
N VAL A 33 -4.03 11.80 6.41
CA VAL A 33 -4.97 12.93 6.47
C VAL A 33 -6.17 12.69 5.55
N TYR A 34 -5.94 12.19 4.33
CA TYR A 34 -7.00 11.97 3.35
C TYR A 34 -7.93 10.82 3.74
N HIS A 35 -7.37 9.67 4.11
CA HIS A 35 -8.16 8.48 4.43
C HIS A 35 -8.71 8.51 5.87
N GLY A 36 -8.01 9.13 6.79
CA GLY A 36 -8.37 9.13 8.21
C GLY A 36 -8.32 7.74 8.84
N PRO A 37 -8.68 7.62 10.12
CA PRO A 37 -8.61 6.32 10.82
C PRO A 37 -9.57 5.28 10.24
N ARG A 38 -10.75 5.70 9.79
CA ARG A 38 -11.74 4.78 9.20
C ARG A 38 -11.29 4.29 7.82
N GLY A 39 -10.87 5.20 6.92
CA GLY A 39 -10.44 4.82 5.58
C GLY A 39 -9.22 3.91 5.60
N LEU A 40 -8.24 4.15 6.48
CA LEU A 40 -7.10 3.25 6.66
C LEU A 40 -7.53 1.86 7.13
N LYS A 41 -8.51 1.78 8.04
CA LYS A 41 -9.05 0.50 8.49
C LYS A 41 -9.78 -0.23 7.36
N ASP A 42 -10.57 0.47 6.56
CA ASP A 42 -11.31 -0.11 5.44
C ASP A 42 -10.34 -0.65 4.37
N ILE A 43 -9.28 0.10 4.04
CA ILE A 43 -8.21 -0.33 3.13
C ILE A 43 -7.52 -1.59 3.67
N ALA A 44 -7.09 -1.58 4.93
CA ALA A 44 -6.43 -2.70 5.57
C ALA A 44 -7.32 -3.96 5.60
N THR A 45 -8.60 -3.79 5.93
CA THR A 45 -9.60 -4.87 5.93
C THR A 45 -9.77 -5.49 4.55
N ARG A 46 -9.82 -4.66 3.51
CA ARG A 46 -9.91 -5.12 2.12
C ARG A 46 -8.68 -5.90 1.68
N ILE A 47 -7.48 -5.37 1.95
CA ILE A 47 -6.21 -6.05 1.59
C ILE A 47 -6.12 -7.41 2.27
N HIS A 48 -6.36 -7.47 3.58
CA HIS A 48 -6.33 -8.73 4.31
C HIS A 48 -7.41 -9.72 3.84
N GLY A 49 -8.60 -9.23 3.51
CA GLY A 49 -9.66 -10.05 2.93
C GLY A 49 -9.27 -10.66 1.59
N LEU A 50 -8.59 -9.90 0.71
CA LEU A 50 -8.04 -10.41 -0.56
C LEU A 50 -6.92 -11.44 -0.33
N ALA A 51 -6.04 -11.20 0.64
CA ALA A 51 -4.99 -12.15 1.00
C ALA A 51 -5.58 -13.49 1.49
N ARG A 52 -6.59 -13.45 2.34
CA ARG A 52 -7.32 -14.65 2.79
C ARG A 52 -8.05 -15.35 1.65
N LEU A 53 -8.63 -14.59 0.74
CA LEU A 53 -9.27 -15.15 -0.45
C LEU A 53 -8.26 -15.91 -1.32
N LEU A 54 -7.10 -15.30 -1.60
CA LEU A 54 -6.02 -15.94 -2.35
C LEU A 54 -5.56 -17.23 -1.67
N SER A 55 -5.31 -17.19 -0.34
CA SER A 55 -4.95 -18.40 0.41
C SER A 55 -5.94 -19.53 0.22
N ARG A 56 -7.24 -19.27 0.40
CA ARG A 56 -8.31 -20.26 0.24
C ARG A 56 -8.36 -20.87 -1.15
N ILE A 57 -8.24 -20.04 -2.18
CA ILE A 57 -8.29 -20.51 -3.58
C ILE A 57 -7.06 -21.35 -3.90
N CYS A 58 -5.88 -20.90 -3.48
CA CYS A 58 -4.62 -21.62 -3.68
C CYS A 58 -4.65 -22.98 -2.97
N GLU A 59 -5.12 -23.04 -1.73
CA GLU A 59 -5.27 -24.30 -0.98
C GLU A 59 -6.24 -25.27 -1.65
N ALA A 60 -7.37 -24.77 -2.14
CA ALA A 60 -8.30 -25.58 -2.92
C ALA A 60 -7.66 -26.09 -4.23
N GLY A 61 -6.76 -25.34 -4.81
CA GLY A 61 -5.94 -25.70 -5.98
C GLY A 61 -4.71 -26.57 -5.67
N GLY A 62 -4.53 -27.00 -4.43
CA GLY A 62 -3.39 -27.84 -4.00
C GLY A 62 -2.08 -27.09 -3.74
N VAL A 63 -2.11 -25.76 -3.68
CA VAL A 63 -0.97 -24.89 -3.34
C VAL A 63 -1.05 -24.55 -1.85
N LYS A 64 -0.03 -24.93 -1.08
CA LYS A 64 -0.06 -24.81 0.37
C LYS A 64 0.45 -23.45 0.83
N GLN A 65 -0.36 -22.71 1.58
CA GLN A 65 0.07 -21.51 2.28
C GLN A 65 0.87 -21.93 3.54
N ILE A 66 2.08 -21.37 3.74
CA ILE A 66 3.03 -21.82 4.77
C ILE A 66 3.38 -20.80 5.86
N ASN A 67 2.83 -19.58 5.81
CA ASN A 67 2.99 -18.65 6.92
C ASN A 67 2.17 -19.14 8.13
N LEU A 68 2.72 -19.00 9.34
CA LEU A 68 1.93 -19.21 10.58
C LEU A 68 0.86 -18.13 10.76
N ALA A 69 1.19 -16.91 10.36
CA ALA A 69 0.28 -15.77 10.31
C ALA A 69 0.70 -14.84 9.16
N PHE A 70 -0.24 -14.16 8.57
CA PHE A 70 0.01 -13.15 7.52
C PHE A 70 -0.99 -12.02 7.61
N PHE A 71 -0.65 -10.88 7.03
CA PHE A 71 -1.59 -9.79 6.83
C PHE A 71 -1.89 -9.59 5.34
N ASP A 72 -0.90 -9.18 4.55
CA ASP A 72 -0.96 -8.90 3.11
C ASP A 72 0.03 -9.75 2.29
N THR A 73 1.04 -10.31 2.96
CA THR A 73 2.13 -11.04 2.32
C THR A 73 2.03 -12.52 2.65
N LEU A 74 1.82 -13.31 1.63
CA LEU A 74 1.70 -14.77 1.72
C LEU A 74 2.93 -15.45 1.16
N ARG A 75 3.19 -16.64 1.67
CA ARG A 75 4.22 -17.53 1.20
C ARG A 75 3.62 -18.89 0.90
N PHE A 76 3.87 -19.37 -0.31
CA PHE A 76 3.28 -20.60 -0.83
C PHE A 76 4.35 -21.64 -1.14
N GLU A 77 4.06 -22.88 -0.78
CA GLU A 77 4.76 -24.08 -1.22
C GLU A 77 4.02 -24.65 -2.42
N LEU A 78 4.74 -24.84 -3.53
CA LEU A 78 4.15 -25.35 -4.76
C LEU A 78 3.92 -26.87 -4.68
N PRO A 79 2.88 -27.39 -5.33
CA PRO A 79 2.69 -28.82 -5.45
C PRO A 79 3.80 -29.47 -6.28
N ALA A 80 4.10 -30.75 -6.06
CA ALA A 80 5.23 -31.44 -6.67
C ALA A 80 5.25 -31.46 -8.22
N HIS A 81 4.10 -31.28 -8.85
CA HIS A 81 3.98 -31.23 -10.31
C HIS A 81 4.21 -29.82 -10.92
N ARG A 82 4.45 -28.81 -10.07
CA ARG A 82 4.61 -27.41 -10.49
C ARG A 82 5.97 -26.89 -10.09
N SER A 83 6.80 -26.47 -11.06
CA SER A 83 8.12 -25.92 -10.75
C SER A 83 8.09 -24.39 -10.65
N VAL A 84 9.09 -23.85 -9.95
CA VAL A 84 9.29 -22.39 -9.78
C VAL A 84 9.45 -21.70 -11.13
N GLU A 85 10.17 -22.34 -12.07
CA GLU A 85 10.41 -21.78 -13.41
C GLU A 85 9.13 -21.64 -14.24
N VAL A 86 8.22 -22.60 -14.10
CA VAL A 86 6.89 -22.54 -14.76
C VAL A 86 6.07 -21.40 -14.20
N VAL A 87 6.04 -21.25 -12.86
CA VAL A 87 5.36 -20.15 -12.18
C VAL A 87 5.98 -18.82 -12.59
N GLN A 88 7.31 -18.71 -12.61
CA GLN A 88 8.01 -17.51 -13.03
C GLN A 88 7.69 -17.10 -14.47
N SER A 89 7.69 -18.06 -15.38
CA SER A 89 7.35 -17.81 -16.78
C SER A 89 5.90 -17.33 -16.94
N ALA A 90 4.96 -17.96 -16.23
CA ALA A 90 3.54 -17.57 -16.24
C ALA A 90 3.34 -16.17 -15.63
N ALA A 91 4.00 -15.87 -14.51
CA ALA A 91 3.94 -14.56 -13.87
C ALA A 91 4.50 -13.45 -14.79
N HIS A 92 5.65 -13.69 -15.45
CA HIS A 92 6.20 -12.75 -16.41
C HIS A 92 5.26 -12.53 -17.60
N GLY A 93 4.64 -13.59 -18.12
CA GLY A 93 3.64 -13.48 -19.18
C GLY A 93 2.45 -12.61 -18.80
N ALA A 94 2.02 -12.71 -17.54
CA ALA A 94 0.97 -11.88 -16.95
C ALA A 94 1.44 -10.49 -16.49
N ARG A 95 2.74 -10.17 -16.60
CA ARG A 95 3.37 -8.94 -16.09
C ARG A 95 3.21 -8.76 -14.56
N ILE A 96 3.27 -9.86 -13.83
CA ILE A 96 3.20 -9.90 -12.38
C ILE A 96 4.59 -10.27 -11.83
N ASN A 97 5.07 -9.49 -10.85
CA ASN A 97 6.32 -9.77 -10.14
C ASN A 97 6.03 -10.52 -8.85
N LEU A 98 6.71 -11.64 -8.64
CA LEU A 98 6.63 -12.45 -7.43
C LEU A 98 7.98 -12.52 -6.74
N THR A 99 8.00 -12.88 -5.47
CA THR A 99 9.23 -13.17 -4.74
C THR A 99 9.54 -14.68 -4.83
N TYR A 100 10.72 -15.01 -5.30
CA TYR A 100 11.20 -16.40 -5.41
C TYR A 100 12.21 -16.66 -4.30
N HIS A 101 11.86 -17.52 -3.35
CA HIS A 101 12.70 -17.84 -2.21
C HIS A 101 13.67 -18.99 -2.56
N ALA A 102 14.83 -19.01 -1.88
CA ALA A 102 15.88 -20.02 -2.11
C ALA A 102 15.44 -21.46 -1.81
N ASP A 103 14.42 -21.64 -0.98
CA ASP A 103 13.82 -22.93 -0.66
C ASP A 103 12.70 -23.37 -1.62
N GLY A 104 12.50 -22.62 -2.71
CA GLY A 104 11.49 -22.91 -3.72
C GLY A 104 10.08 -22.37 -3.41
N ALA A 105 9.90 -21.73 -2.27
CA ALA A 105 8.62 -21.09 -1.95
C ALA A 105 8.41 -19.80 -2.78
N ILE A 106 7.16 -19.48 -3.05
CA ILE A 106 6.74 -18.27 -3.77
C ILE A 106 6.13 -17.28 -2.78
N GLY A 107 6.64 -16.05 -2.76
CA GLY A 107 6.08 -14.94 -2.00
C GLY A 107 5.17 -14.07 -2.86
N VAL A 108 4.00 -13.74 -2.33
CA VAL A 108 3.01 -12.83 -2.94
C VAL A 108 2.67 -11.74 -1.94
N ALA A 109 2.85 -10.48 -2.32
CA ALA A 109 2.42 -9.33 -1.52
C ALA A 109 1.29 -8.61 -2.24
N LEU A 110 0.24 -8.26 -1.51
CA LEU A 110 -0.94 -7.55 -1.97
C LEU A 110 -0.97 -6.14 -1.38
N ASP A 111 -1.61 -5.24 -2.09
CA ASP A 111 -1.77 -3.84 -1.69
C ASP A 111 -3.18 -3.31 -1.97
N GLU A 112 -3.38 -2.00 -1.78
CA GLU A 112 -4.65 -1.33 -2.01
C GLU A 112 -5.07 -1.28 -3.48
N THR A 113 -4.17 -1.52 -4.42
CA THR A 113 -4.47 -1.54 -5.85
C THR A 113 -4.90 -2.91 -6.35
N THR A 114 -4.63 -3.95 -5.57
CA THR A 114 -4.95 -5.34 -5.91
C THR A 114 -6.46 -5.53 -6.12
N THR A 115 -6.83 -6.15 -7.24
CA THR A 115 -8.21 -6.44 -7.62
C THR A 115 -8.55 -7.93 -7.44
N ARG A 116 -9.82 -8.29 -7.63
CA ARG A 116 -10.25 -9.71 -7.63
C ARG A 116 -9.74 -10.45 -8.87
N GLU A 117 -9.60 -9.74 -9.97
CA GLU A 117 -9.03 -10.25 -11.21
C GLU A 117 -7.56 -10.62 -11.00
N ASP A 118 -6.80 -9.81 -10.26
CA ASP A 118 -5.41 -10.13 -9.87
C ASP A 118 -5.35 -11.38 -8.99
N ILE A 119 -6.28 -11.53 -8.04
CA ILE A 119 -6.38 -12.74 -7.21
C ILE A 119 -6.63 -13.98 -8.06
N SER A 120 -7.52 -13.88 -9.04
CA SER A 120 -7.81 -14.99 -9.97
C SER A 120 -6.57 -15.34 -10.80
N ALA A 121 -5.89 -14.33 -11.37
CA ALA A 121 -4.67 -14.51 -12.12
C ALA A 121 -3.54 -15.16 -11.28
N LEU A 122 -3.35 -14.69 -10.05
CA LEU A 122 -2.37 -15.23 -9.11
C LEU A 122 -2.66 -16.69 -8.76
N ALA A 123 -3.92 -17.03 -8.47
CA ALA A 123 -4.33 -18.39 -8.17
C ALA A 123 -4.07 -19.33 -9.36
N HIS A 124 -4.39 -18.89 -10.59
CA HIS A 124 -4.11 -19.64 -11.81
C HIS A 124 -2.58 -19.84 -12.03
N ILE A 125 -1.79 -18.78 -11.88
CA ILE A 125 -0.33 -18.82 -11.99
C ILE A 125 0.26 -19.84 -11.01
N LEU A 126 -0.18 -19.83 -9.76
CA LEU A 126 0.36 -20.68 -8.72
C LEU A 126 -0.10 -22.13 -8.85
N SER A 127 -1.39 -22.41 -9.09
CA SER A 127 -1.95 -23.75 -9.16
C SER A 127 -1.79 -24.43 -10.52
N GLY A 128 -1.78 -23.65 -11.61
CA GLY A 128 -1.79 -24.18 -12.97
C GLY A 128 -3.14 -24.73 -13.45
N ASN A 129 -4.18 -24.57 -12.68
CA ASN A 129 -5.51 -25.08 -13.00
C ASN A 129 -6.25 -24.09 -13.92
N GLU A 130 -6.54 -24.49 -15.16
CA GLU A 130 -7.26 -23.68 -16.17
C GLU A 130 -8.77 -23.55 -15.86
N GLY A 131 -9.28 -24.12 -14.78
CA GLY A 131 -10.70 -24.22 -14.50
C GLY A 131 -11.14 -23.94 -13.06
N GLY A 132 -10.32 -23.29 -12.26
CA GLY A 132 -10.76 -22.86 -10.92
C GLY A 132 -11.77 -21.73 -11.04
N GLU A 133 -12.95 -21.91 -10.42
CA GLU A 133 -14.12 -21.02 -10.39
C GLU A 133 -13.79 -19.51 -10.24
N SER A 134 -13.24 -18.89 -11.28
CA SER A 134 -13.08 -17.43 -11.33
C SER A 134 -14.43 -16.71 -11.45
N ASP A 135 -15.43 -17.39 -12.00
CA ASP A 135 -16.77 -16.83 -12.17
C ASP A 135 -17.55 -16.67 -10.85
N GLY A 136 -17.20 -17.41 -9.79
CA GLY A 136 -17.80 -17.28 -8.46
C GLY A 136 -17.24 -16.16 -7.58
N LEU A 137 -16.10 -15.55 -7.95
CA LEU A 137 -15.41 -14.55 -7.11
C LEU A 137 -16.02 -13.14 -7.18
N THR A 138 -16.83 -12.86 -8.19
CA THR A 138 -17.29 -11.49 -8.49
C THR A 138 -18.44 -11.00 -7.61
N GLY A 139 -19.06 -11.84 -6.80
CA GLY A 139 -20.23 -11.48 -5.98
C GLY A 139 -20.12 -11.79 -4.48
N GLU A 140 -19.19 -12.63 -4.06
CA GLU A 140 -19.09 -13.02 -2.66
C GLU A 140 -18.39 -11.94 -1.80
N PRO A 141 -18.83 -11.74 -0.56
CA PRO A 141 -18.11 -10.86 0.36
C PRO A 141 -16.70 -11.41 0.63
N LEU A 142 -15.73 -10.49 0.80
CA LEU A 142 -14.36 -10.89 1.19
C LEU A 142 -14.39 -11.58 2.57
N PRO A 143 -13.51 -12.58 2.80
CA PRO A 143 -13.35 -13.19 4.11
C PRO A 143 -13.10 -12.12 5.19
N ALA A 144 -13.70 -12.32 6.35
CA ALA A 144 -13.52 -11.41 7.49
C ALA A 144 -12.04 -11.35 7.92
N VAL A 145 -11.65 -10.25 8.54
CA VAL A 145 -10.31 -10.12 9.14
C VAL A 145 -10.17 -11.14 10.25
N GLU A 146 -9.06 -11.87 10.24
CA GLU A 146 -8.72 -12.87 11.25
C GLU A 146 -7.26 -12.65 11.66
N LEU A 147 -7.09 -11.93 12.76
CA LEU A 147 -5.81 -11.63 13.37
C LEU A 147 -5.83 -12.13 14.81
N ALA A 148 -4.69 -12.56 15.31
CA ALA A 148 -4.55 -12.88 16.73
C ALA A 148 -4.87 -11.65 17.59
N ASP A 149 -5.49 -11.88 18.76
CA ASP A 149 -5.90 -10.78 19.68
C ASP A 149 -4.73 -9.84 20.00
N ALA A 150 -3.53 -10.39 20.16
CA ALA A 150 -2.32 -9.60 20.42
C ALA A 150 -1.94 -8.63 19.29
N LEU A 151 -2.42 -8.87 18.06
CA LEU A 151 -2.19 -8.01 16.88
C LEU A 151 -3.37 -7.10 16.59
N THR A 152 -4.48 -7.27 17.30
CA THR A 152 -5.68 -6.46 17.11
C THR A 152 -5.59 -5.18 17.94
N ARG A 153 -5.69 -4.04 17.27
CA ARG A 153 -5.68 -2.75 17.95
C ARG A 153 -6.98 -2.52 18.72
N THR A 154 -6.85 -2.21 20.01
CA THR A 154 -7.97 -1.91 20.89
C THR A 154 -8.08 -0.41 21.26
N THR A 155 -7.09 0.40 20.85
CA THR A 155 -7.03 1.84 21.17
C THR A 155 -7.35 2.69 19.93
N ASP A 156 -7.91 3.87 20.16
CA ASP A 156 -8.08 4.89 19.13
C ASP A 156 -6.74 5.36 18.58
N TYR A 157 -6.74 5.80 17.33
CA TYR A 157 -5.58 6.38 16.66
C TYR A 157 -6.01 7.49 15.70
N LEU A 158 -5.05 8.36 15.31
CA LEU A 158 -5.31 9.52 14.45
C LEU A 158 -6.48 10.39 14.98
N THR A 159 -6.52 10.61 16.28
CA THR A 159 -7.61 11.34 16.94
C THR A 159 -7.54 12.86 16.74
N HIS A 160 -6.39 13.39 16.25
CA HIS A 160 -6.27 14.81 15.97
C HIS A 160 -7.23 15.22 14.84
N PRO A 161 -7.90 16.38 14.95
CA PRO A 161 -8.91 16.83 13.96
C PRO A 161 -8.44 16.83 12.51
N VAL A 162 -7.16 17.07 12.23
CA VAL A 162 -6.62 17.09 10.87
C VAL A 162 -6.86 15.78 10.11
N PHE A 163 -6.91 14.65 10.81
CA PHE A 163 -7.17 13.34 10.21
C PHE A 163 -8.65 13.04 10.00
N ASN A 164 -9.52 13.98 10.32
CA ASN A 164 -10.97 13.81 10.29
C ASN A 164 -11.71 14.92 9.53
N GLN A 165 -11.00 15.71 8.71
CA GLN A 165 -11.57 16.91 8.07
C GLN A 165 -11.34 17.00 6.56
N HIS A 166 -10.40 16.28 5.96
CA HIS A 166 -9.95 16.49 4.59
C HIS A 166 -10.08 15.22 3.73
N HIS A 167 -11.30 14.70 3.61
CA HIS A 167 -11.58 13.42 2.96
C HIS A 167 -12.12 13.54 1.52
N SER A 168 -12.11 14.75 0.94
CA SER A 168 -12.41 14.95 -0.47
C SER A 168 -11.22 15.57 -1.20
N GLU A 169 -11.13 15.36 -2.52
CA GLU A 169 -10.07 15.96 -3.34
C GLU A 169 -10.01 17.48 -3.15
N LEU A 170 -11.16 18.15 -3.22
CA LEU A 170 -11.22 19.59 -3.08
C LEU A 170 -10.74 20.08 -1.71
N ASP A 171 -11.15 19.42 -0.63
CA ASP A 171 -10.72 19.78 0.71
C ASP A 171 -9.23 19.53 0.92
N MET A 172 -8.72 18.43 0.36
CA MET A 172 -7.30 18.09 0.41
C MET A 172 -6.47 19.12 -0.37
N MET A 173 -6.87 19.50 -1.58
CA MET A 173 -6.20 20.53 -2.37
C MET A 173 -6.18 21.88 -1.64
N ARG A 174 -7.27 22.27 -1.03
CA ARG A 174 -7.37 23.50 -0.23
C ARG A 174 -6.47 23.42 1.02
N TYR A 175 -6.39 22.27 1.65
CA TYR A 175 -5.51 22.03 2.79
C TYR A 175 -4.04 22.13 2.39
N LEU A 176 -3.62 21.47 1.32
CA LEU A 176 -2.27 21.57 0.78
C LEU A 176 -1.88 23.01 0.44
N LYS A 177 -2.76 23.74 -0.24
CA LYS A 177 -2.53 25.17 -0.55
C LYS A 177 -2.43 26.05 0.70
N ARG A 178 -3.20 25.73 1.74
CA ARG A 178 -3.09 26.43 3.04
C ARG A 178 -1.76 26.15 3.73
N LEU A 179 -1.22 24.94 3.61
CA LEU A 179 0.11 24.60 4.14
C LEU A 179 1.21 25.30 3.34
N GLU A 180 1.14 25.27 2.02
CA GLU A 180 2.08 25.96 1.13
C GLU A 180 2.18 27.46 1.46
N ARG A 181 1.06 28.11 1.72
CA ARG A 181 1.00 29.54 2.06
C ARG A 181 1.63 29.92 3.41
N LYS A 182 2.03 28.94 4.23
CA LYS A 182 2.77 29.22 5.46
C LYS A 182 4.23 29.55 5.22
N ASP A 183 4.73 29.27 4.03
CA ASP A 183 6.08 29.58 3.58
C ASP A 183 6.03 30.11 2.13
N ILE A 184 7.19 30.35 1.53
CA ILE A 184 7.30 30.85 0.17
C ILE A 184 6.94 29.73 -0.82
N GLY A 185 5.83 29.89 -1.54
CA GLY A 185 5.42 29.00 -2.61
C GLY A 185 6.00 29.41 -3.96
N LEU A 186 6.01 28.51 -4.93
CA LEU A 186 6.50 28.75 -6.29
C LEU A 186 5.69 29.80 -7.03
N ASP A 187 4.43 29.97 -6.68
CA ASP A 187 3.51 30.98 -7.23
C ASP A 187 3.64 32.36 -6.60
N THR A 188 4.34 32.47 -5.48
CA THR A 188 4.55 33.72 -4.73
C THR A 188 6.00 34.14 -4.64
N SER A 189 6.93 33.32 -5.08
CA SER A 189 8.37 33.56 -5.05
C SER A 189 8.84 34.24 -6.32
N MET A 190 9.64 35.29 -6.19
CA MET A 190 10.30 35.93 -7.33
C MET A 190 11.54 35.17 -7.83
N ILE A 191 12.11 34.28 -7.01
CA ILE A 191 13.30 33.50 -7.34
C ILE A 191 13.02 32.04 -7.05
N PRO A 192 13.22 31.13 -8.03
CA PRO A 192 13.14 29.70 -7.77
C PRO A 192 14.19 29.31 -6.72
N LEU A 193 13.75 28.71 -5.64
CA LEU A 193 14.65 28.28 -4.56
C LEU A 193 15.28 26.92 -4.91
N GLY A 194 16.60 26.88 -5.00
CA GLY A 194 17.39 25.66 -5.17
C GLY A 194 16.98 24.80 -6.37
N SER A 195 16.95 23.48 -6.22
CA SER A 195 16.62 22.51 -7.28
C SER A 195 15.11 22.38 -7.58
N CYS A 196 14.37 23.48 -7.54
CA CYS A 196 12.90 23.46 -7.67
C CYS A 196 12.38 23.15 -9.08
N THR A 197 13.23 23.21 -10.10
CA THR A 197 12.83 23.16 -11.52
C THR A 197 12.06 21.88 -11.89
N MET A 198 12.41 20.74 -11.30
CA MET A 198 11.75 19.46 -11.61
C MET A 198 10.48 19.22 -10.78
N LYS A 199 10.23 19.99 -9.75
CA LYS A 199 9.08 19.81 -8.83
C LYS A 199 7.79 20.43 -9.34
N LEU A 200 7.87 21.30 -10.34
CA LEU A 200 6.70 21.92 -10.98
C LEU A 200 5.87 20.92 -11.80
N ASN A 201 6.46 19.79 -12.19
CA ASN A 201 5.80 18.75 -12.97
C ASN A 201 5.17 17.66 -12.09
N ALA A 202 5.31 17.74 -10.78
CA ALA A 202 4.81 16.73 -9.85
C ALA A 202 3.38 17.01 -9.35
N ALA A 203 2.65 17.88 -10.00
CA ALA A 203 1.25 18.19 -9.69
C ALA A 203 0.28 17.33 -10.51
N VAL A 204 0.62 16.08 -10.72
CA VAL A 204 -0.23 15.10 -11.42
C VAL A 204 -0.82 14.15 -10.42
#